data_58cc9093610be4f8c3b6edcc964fbec4
#
_entry.id   58cc9093610be4f8c3b6edcc964fbec4
#
_cell.length_a   1.000
_cell.length_b   1.000
_cell.length_c   1.000
_cell.angle_alpha   90.00
_cell.angle_beta   90.00
_cell.angle_gamma   90.00
#
_symmetry.space_group_name_H-M   'P 1'
#
loop_
_entity.id
_entity.type
_entity.pdbx_description
1 polymer ?
#
loop_
_entity_poly.entity_id
_entity_poly.type
_entity_poly.pdbx_seq_one_letter_code
_entity_poly.pdbx_strand_id
1 'polypeptide(L)'
;MLYLPTARAVRLIGFGFDNALSDLIWFNTINYFGKHYRGNRDYRWLGQMCNLVTDLNPKVTDIYEFCSSMLAWEAGDPKSGIEILSRAVEHNPNQWLYRYLRGFFYFYFLNQNEAATADFIAASKLPDAHPIVKALAARGLALNDPQTAIDFLTLTLKRSTDPSERKALTERLQQAIFERDIGTIEAALTVYRTTHGNPPRSLEELALSTATPLPKNNPWGEPYQLDSEGSLRIPPERKRLKQFYRAGGTPSDGTSSN
;
A
#
# COMPACT_ATOMS: atom_id res chain seq x y z
N MET A 1 -1.40 28.45 17.66
CA MET A 1 -0.89 28.08 16.33
C MET A 1 0.54 27.63 16.49
N LEU A 2 0.89 26.38 16.21
CA LEU A 2 2.29 25.97 16.09
C LEU A 2 2.82 26.54 14.76
N TYR A 3 3.72 27.50 14.84
CA TYR A 3 4.44 27.98 13.66
C TYR A 3 5.71 27.12 13.53
N LEU A 4 5.78 26.28 12.51
CA LEU A 4 7.00 25.56 12.20
C LEU A 4 7.88 26.47 11.30
N PRO A 5 9.13 26.75 11.71
CA PRO A 5 10.04 27.55 10.92
C PRO A 5 10.43 26.81 9.63
N THR A 6 10.86 27.54 8.61
CA THR A 6 11.43 26.94 7.41
C THR A 6 12.82 26.36 7.70
N ALA A 7 13.27 25.36 6.94
CA ALA A 7 14.61 24.79 7.06
C ALA A 7 15.70 25.86 6.93
N ARG A 8 15.49 26.89 6.07
CA ARG A 8 16.41 28.01 5.91
C ARG A 8 16.55 28.83 7.20
N ALA A 9 15.42 29.11 7.89
CA ALA A 9 15.45 29.84 9.15
C ALA A 9 16.13 29.02 10.25
N VAL A 10 15.88 27.70 10.30
CA VAL A 10 16.52 26.81 11.28
C VAL A 10 18.03 26.74 11.06
N ARG A 11 18.50 26.66 9.80
CA ARG A 11 19.94 26.68 9.48
C ARG A 11 20.63 27.97 9.91
N LEU A 12 19.98 29.11 9.72
CA LEU A 12 20.53 30.40 10.15
C LEU A 12 20.76 30.49 11.66
N ILE A 13 19.84 29.89 12.45
CA ILE A 13 19.93 29.89 13.93
C ILE A 13 20.85 28.74 14.40
N GLY A 14 20.95 27.68 13.62
CA GLY A 14 21.64 26.45 13.97
C GLY A 14 23.16 26.47 13.89
N PHE A 15 23.76 27.56 13.37
CA PHE A 15 25.23 27.74 13.28
C PHE A 15 25.98 26.50 12.76
N GLY A 16 25.41 25.76 11.80
CA GLY A 16 26.04 24.57 11.23
C GLY A 16 25.73 23.24 11.94
N PHE A 17 24.90 23.24 13.00
CA PHE A 17 24.46 22.02 13.69
C PHE A 17 23.20 21.40 13.05
N ASP A 18 23.09 21.45 11.73
CA ASP A 18 21.89 21.02 10.99
C ASP A 18 21.48 19.57 11.30
N ASN A 19 22.42 18.64 11.43
CA ASN A 19 22.15 17.25 11.77
C ASN A 19 21.57 17.12 13.18
N ALA A 20 22.15 17.80 14.18
CA ALA A 20 21.63 17.74 15.56
C ALA A 20 20.23 18.37 15.66
N LEU A 21 19.99 19.44 14.91
CA LEU A 21 18.65 20.04 14.83
C LEU A 21 17.66 19.13 14.11
N SER A 22 18.08 18.45 13.05
CA SER A 22 17.29 17.42 12.39
C SER A 22 16.88 16.33 13.37
N ASP A 23 17.81 15.78 14.15
CA ASP A 23 17.56 14.74 15.14
C ASP A 23 16.57 15.19 16.23
N LEU A 24 16.72 16.44 16.72
CA LEU A 24 15.80 17.01 17.71
C LEU A 24 14.38 17.17 17.13
N ILE A 25 14.27 17.65 15.89
CA ILE A 25 12.97 17.82 15.23
C ILE A 25 12.39 16.43 14.91
N TRP A 26 13.22 15.46 14.53
CA TRP A 26 12.82 14.09 14.34
C TRP A 26 12.22 13.47 15.60
N PHE A 27 12.88 13.61 16.73
CA PHE A 27 12.35 13.17 18.02
C PHE A 27 10.97 13.77 18.31
N ASN A 28 10.81 15.06 18.06
CA ASN A 28 9.51 15.73 18.22
C ASN A 28 8.47 15.23 17.21
N THR A 29 8.89 14.88 15.98
CA THR A 29 8.01 14.32 14.95
C THR A 29 7.45 12.95 15.36
N ILE A 30 8.29 12.06 15.89
CA ILE A 30 7.86 10.76 16.41
C ILE A 30 6.89 10.93 17.58
N ASN A 31 7.21 11.82 18.53
CA ASN A 31 6.34 12.07 19.69
C ASN A 31 5.00 12.66 19.24
N TYR A 32 5.00 13.60 18.30
CA TYR A 32 3.78 14.16 17.71
C TYR A 32 2.94 13.05 17.06
N PHE A 33 3.55 12.24 16.21
CA PHE A 33 2.87 11.14 15.57
C PHE A 33 2.30 10.15 16.59
N GLY A 34 3.09 9.68 17.54
CA GLY A 34 2.66 8.70 18.54
C GLY A 34 1.51 9.19 19.42
N LYS A 35 1.51 10.47 19.80
CA LYS A 35 0.42 11.11 20.54
C LYS A 35 -0.88 11.11 19.74
N HIS A 36 -0.83 11.51 18.46
CA HIS A 36 -2.00 11.61 17.61
C HIS A 36 -2.47 10.24 17.11
N TYR A 37 -1.57 9.30 16.91
CA TYR A 37 -1.89 7.91 16.53
C TYR A 37 -2.76 7.21 17.59
N ARG A 38 -2.46 7.44 18.87
CA ARG A 38 -3.24 6.88 20.00
C ARG A 38 -4.44 7.74 20.38
N GLY A 39 -4.56 8.94 19.82
CA GLY A 39 -5.57 9.93 20.17
C GLY A 39 -6.52 10.27 19.04
N ASN A 40 -6.49 11.52 18.62
CA ASN A 40 -7.46 12.12 17.69
C ASN A 40 -7.12 11.93 16.20
N ARG A 41 -5.98 11.30 15.86
CA ARG A 41 -5.47 11.11 14.48
C ARG A 41 -5.35 12.40 13.67
N ASP A 42 -5.02 13.52 14.33
CA ASP A 42 -4.81 14.80 13.67
C ASP A 42 -3.35 14.96 13.22
N TYR A 43 -3.08 14.67 11.96
CA TYR A 43 -1.73 14.66 11.39
C TYR A 43 -1.39 15.93 10.59
N ARG A 44 -2.12 17.03 10.78
CA ARG A 44 -1.95 18.29 10.00
C ARG A 44 -0.52 18.81 9.91
N TRP A 45 0.30 18.58 10.93
CA TRP A 45 1.68 19.06 10.99
C TRP A 45 2.72 18.03 10.57
N LEU A 46 2.31 16.77 10.41
CA LEU A 46 3.25 15.68 10.14
C LEU A 46 4.06 15.92 8.85
N GLY A 47 3.41 16.33 7.77
CA GLY A 47 4.07 16.61 6.50
C GLY A 47 5.12 17.72 6.60
N GLN A 48 4.78 18.82 7.31
CA GLN A 48 5.71 19.94 7.51
C GLN A 48 6.91 19.55 8.38
N MET A 49 6.67 18.76 9.45
CA MET A 49 7.75 18.25 10.31
C MET A 49 8.67 17.32 9.53
N CYS A 50 8.12 16.38 8.78
CA CYS A 50 8.88 15.48 7.90
C CYS A 50 9.69 16.22 6.85
N ASN A 51 9.11 17.23 6.22
CA ASN A 51 9.81 18.10 5.27
C ASN A 51 11.00 18.80 5.93
N LEU A 52 10.79 19.39 7.10
CA LEU A 52 11.83 20.12 7.82
C LEU A 52 13.00 19.21 8.21
N VAL A 53 12.72 18.01 8.72
CA VAL A 53 13.75 17.03 9.09
C VAL A 53 14.57 16.60 7.87
N THR A 54 13.91 16.23 6.77
CA THR A 54 14.58 15.76 5.55
C THR A 54 15.30 16.90 4.79
N ASP A 55 14.85 18.13 4.93
CA ASP A 55 15.55 19.29 4.38
C ASP A 55 16.83 19.61 5.17
N LEU A 56 16.82 19.44 6.51
CA LEU A 56 18.01 19.69 7.34
C LEU A 56 19.06 18.60 7.18
N ASN A 57 18.64 17.35 7.07
CA ASN A 57 19.54 16.20 6.86
C ASN A 57 19.07 15.31 5.70
N PRO A 58 19.39 15.64 4.46
CA PRO A 58 18.92 14.90 3.28
C PRO A 58 19.48 13.48 3.13
N LYS A 59 20.51 13.11 3.90
CA LYS A 59 21.16 11.80 3.81
C LYS A 59 20.61 10.79 4.82
N VAL A 60 19.74 11.19 5.72
CA VAL A 60 19.11 10.28 6.68
C VAL A 60 18.13 9.35 5.98
N THR A 61 18.38 8.05 6.06
CA THR A 61 17.64 7.04 5.29
C THR A 61 16.31 6.66 5.92
N ASP A 62 16.28 6.36 7.22
CA ASP A 62 15.12 5.77 7.91
C ASP A 62 13.94 6.75 8.02
N ILE A 63 14.23 8.04 8.09
CA ILE A 63 13.22 9.10 8.20
C ILE A 63 12.36 9.19 6.93
N TYR A 64 12.95 9.01 5.75
CA TYR A 64 12.20 9.03 4.49
C TYR A 64 11.15 7.91 4.42
N GLU A 65 11.54 6.69 4.86
CA GLU A 65 10.65 5.53 4.87
C GLU A 65 9.48 5.74 5.85
N PHE A 66 9.78 6.16 7.07
CA PHE A 66 8.75 6.45 8.07
C PHE A 66 7.81 7.57 7.61
N CYS A 67 8.35 8.73 7.26
CA CYS A 67 7.56 9.89 6.89
C CYS A 67 6.65 9.64 5.71
N SER A 68 7.16 9.03 4.65
CA SER A 68 6.35 8.73 3.48
C SER A 68 5.24 7.73 3.81
N SER A 69 5.55 6.69 4.59
CA SER A 69 4.57 5.68 4.99
C SER A 69 3.49 6.26 5.89
N MET A 70 3.86 7.03 6.91
CA MET A 70 2.87 7.61 7.84
C MET A 70 1.98 8.66 7.15
N LEU A 71 2.54 9.45 6.23
CA LEU A 71 1.74 10.39 5.43
C LEU A 71 0.75 9.65 4.54
N ALA A 72 1.19 8.63 3.83
CA ALA A 72 0.33 7.91 2.90
C ALA A 72 -0.75 7.08 3.61
N TRP A 73 -0.38 6.33 4.66
CA TRP A 73 -1.26 5.36 5.29
C TRP A 73 -2.12 5.95 6.42
N GLU A 74 -1.52 6.76 7.28
CA GLU A 74 -2.20 7.24 8.49
C GLU A 74 -2.81 8.63 8.30
N ALA A 75 -2.09 9.53 7.64
CA ALA A 75 -2.62 10.87 7.34
C ALA A 75 -3.54 10.89 6.10
N GLY A 76 -3.55 9.81 5.28
CA GLY A 76 -4.33 9.77 4.05
C GLY A 76 -3.83 10.73 2.96
N ASP A 77 -2.57 11.12 3.04
CA ASP A 77 -1.92 12.04 2.09
C ASP A 77 -0.76 11.35 1.33
N PRO A 78 -1.08 10.45 0.39
CA PRO A 78 -0.07 9.77 -0.40
C PRO A 78 0.72 10.70 -1.32
N LYS A 79 0.19 11.87 -1.69
CA LYS A 79 0.90 12.84 -2.52
C LYS A 79 2.10 13.42 -1.78
N SER A 80 1.91 13.88 -0.55
CA SER A 80 3.02 14.32 0.31
C SER A 80 4.02 13.19 0.59
N GLY A 81 3.54 11.93 0.75
CA GLY A 81 4.41 10.76 0.84
C GLY A 81 5.28 10.55 -0.40
N ILE A 82 4.73 10.74 -1.60
CA ILE A 82 5.46 10.67 -2.87
C ILE A 82 6.48 11.80 -3.01
N GLU A 83 6.15 13.02 -2.56
CA GLU A 83 7.09 14.15 -2.56
C GLU A 83 8.30 13.87 -1.65
N ILE A 84 8.08 13.33 -0.47
CA ILE A 84 9.13 12.88 0.45
C ILE A 84 10.02 11.83 -0.23
N LEU A 85 9.44 10.82 -0.87
CA LEU A 85 10.19 9.77 -1.58
C LEU A 85 10.91 10.30 -2.82
N SER A 86 10.37 11.32 -3.49
CA SER A 86 11.03 11.95 -4.64
C SER A 86 12.32 12.63 -4.22
N ARG A 87 12.33 13.35 -3.10
CA ARG A 87 13.55 13.91 -2.51
C ARG A 87 14.51 12.82 -2.03
N ALA A 88 13.98 11.72 -1.45
CA ALA A 88 14.81 10.58 -1.07
C ALA A 88 15.55 9.99 -2.27
N VAL A 89 14.88 9.83 -3.42
CA VAL A 89 15.48 9.37 -4.68
C VAL A 89 16.54 10.35 -5.21
N GLU A 90 16.30 11.66 -5.08
CA GLU A 90 17.23 12.70 -5.51
C GLU A 90 18.54 12.68 -4.70
N HIS A 91 18.40 12.60 -3.37
CA HIS A 91 19.56 12.64 -2.47
C HIS A 91 20.27 11.30 -2.28
N ASN A 92 19.56 10.18 -2.56
CA ASN A 92 20.06 8.83 -2.40
C ASN A 92 19.76 7.99 -3.68
N PRO A 93 20.32 8.34 -4.86
CA PRO A 93 19.91 7.79 -6.15
C PRO A 93 20.18 6.29 -6.31
N ASN A 94 21.12 5.73 -5.55
CA ASN A 94 21.48 4.31 -5.58
C ASN A 94 20.65 3.43 -4.64
N GLN A 95 19.78 4.03 -3.83
CA GLN A 95 18.88 3.28 -2.94
C GLN A 95 17.61 2.85 -3.71
N TRP A 96 17.55 1.57 -4.06
CA TRP A 96 16.42 1.00 -4.80
C TRP A 96 15.09 1.13 -4.03
N LEU A 97 15.15 1.11 -2.70
CA LEU A 97 13.98 1.10 -1.82
C LEU A 97 13.06 2.31 -2.05
N TYR A 98 13.62 3.51 -2.20
CA TYR A 98 12.81 4.73 -2.36
C TYR A 98 12.03 4.75 -3.67
N ARG A 99 12.63 4.30 -4.76
CA ARG A 99 11.93 4.13 -6.04
C ARG A 99 10.85 3.05 -5.93
N TYR A 100 11.15 1.96 -5.26
CA TYR A 100 10.20 0.88 -5.01
C TYR A 100 9.00 1.36 -4.20
N LEU A 101 9.21 2.08 -3.09
CA LEU A 101 8.14 2.65 -2.26
C LEU A 101 7.31 3.67 -3.06
N ARG A 102 7.98 4.55 -3.82
CA ARG A 102 7.29 5.57 -4.62
C ARG A 102 6.47 4.95 -5.74
N GLY A 103 7.01 3.95 -6.44
CA GLY A 103 6.30 3.17 -7.44
C GLY A 103 5.07 2.48 -6.84
N PHE A 104 5.21 1.91 -5.65
CA PHE A 104 4.07 1.33 -4.96
C PHE A 104 3.01 2.38 -4.59
N PHE A 105 3.40 3.58 -4.14
CA PHE A 105 2.43 4.64 -3.82
C PHE A 105 1.71 5.14 -5.07
N TYR A 106 2.40 5.28 -6.20
CA TYR A 106 1.75 5.56 -7.49
C TYR A 106 0.73 4.49 -7.87
N PHE A 107 1.09 3.23 -7.73
CA PHE A 107 0.20 2.11 -8.01
C PHE A 107 -0.99 2.06 -7.05
N TYR A 108 -0.70 1.96 -5.75
CA TYR A 108 -1.71 1.59 -4.75
C TYR A 108 -2.68 2.73 -4.42
N PHE A 109 -2.18 3.95 -4.26
CA PHE A 109 -2.99 5.09 -3.83
C PHE A 109 -3.52 5.94 -4.99
N LEU A 110 -2.72 6.09 -6.05
CA LEU A 110 -3.07 7.01 -7.15
C LEU A 110 -3.52 6.31 -8.42
N ASN A 111 -3.40 4.98 -8.52
CA ASN A 111 -3.71 4.19 -9.72
C ASN A 111 -2.95 4.69 -10.97
N GLN A 112 -1.71 5.17 -10.76
CA GLN A 112 -0.82 5.68 -11.80
C GLN A 112 0.19 4.60 -12.22
N ASN A 113 -0.28 3.60 -12.98
CA ASN A 113 0.48 2.38 -13.30
C ASN A 113 1.74 2.67 -14.14
N GLU A 114 1.70 3.67 -15.02
CA GLU A 114 2.87 4.05 -15.83
C GLU A 114 4.00 4.59 -14.96
N ALA A 115 3.69 5.50 -14.04
CA ALA A 115 4.66 6.06 -13.10
C ALA A 115 5.20 4.97 -12.15
N ALA A 116 4.33 4.09 -11.68
CA ALA A 116 4.70 2.94 -10.85
C ALA A 116 5.68 2.00 -11.58
N THR A 117 5.36 1.64 -12.83
CA THR A 117 6.18 0.78 -13.67
C THR A 117 7.56 1.40 -13.93
N ALA A 118 7.61 2.69 -14.24
CA ALA A 118 8.86 3.41 -14.45
C ALA A 118 9.76 3.35 -13.20
N ASP A 119 9.20 3.54 -12.03
CA ASP A 119 9.93 3.45 -10.76
C ASP A 119 10.39 2.02 -10.45
N PHE A 120 9.56 0.99 -10.67
CA PHE A 120 9.95 -0.41 -10.47
C PHE A 120 11.07 -0.83 -11.42
N ILE A 121 11.00 -0.43 -12.70
CA ILE A 121 12.07 -0.67 -13.69
C ILE A 121 13.36 0.03 -13.24
N ALA A 122 13.29 1.29 -12.82
CA ALA A 122 14.44 2.01 -12.35
C ALA A 122 15.04 1.39 -11.08
N ALA A 123 14.21 0.99 -10.12
CA ALA A 123 14.64 0.33 -8.89
C ALA A 123 15.29 -1.04 -9.17
N SER A 124 14.76 -1.83 -10.12
CA SER A 124 15.25 -3.17 -10.44
C SER A 124 16.67 -3.19 -11.01
N LYS A 125 17.12 -2.06 -11.56
CA LYS A 125 18.46 -1.89 -12.14
C LYS A 125 19.50 -1.46 -11.10
N LEU A 126 19.09 -1.08 -9.90
CA LEU A 126 20.00 -0.62 -8.86
C LEU A 126 20.67 -1.79 -8.13
N PRO A 127 21.88 -1.57 -7.55
CA PRO A 127 22.56 -2.55 -6.72
C PRO A 127 21.65 -3.07 -5.61
N ASP A 128 21.80 -4.32 -5.25
CA ASP A 128 21.09 -4.99 -4.14
C ASP A 128 19.56 -4.93 -4.21
N ALA A 129 18.99 -4.60 -5.39
CA ALA A 129 17.54 -4.60 -5.58
C ALA A 129 16.95 -5.99 -5.30
N HIS A 130 15.96 -6.03 -4.42
CA HIS A 130 15.31 -7.27 -4.03
C HIS A 130 14.65 -7.98 -5.24
N PRO A 131 14.67 -9.32 -5.34
CA PRO A 131 14.09 -10.07 -6.47
C PRO A 131 12.63 -9.71 -6.78
N ILE A 132 11.83 -9.38 -5.76
CA ILE A 132 10.45 -8.93 -5.93
C ILE A 132 10.33 -7.67 -6.79
N VAL A 133 11.29 -6.73 -6.69
CA VAL A 133 11.30 -5.50 -7.48
C VAL A 133 11.52 -5.83 -8.97
N LYS A 134 12.34 -6.82 -9.26
CA LYS A 134 12.56 -7.32 -10.64
C LYS A 134 11.29 -7.98 -11.19
N ALA A 135 10.56 -8.74 -10.36
CA ALA A 135 9.29 -9.33 -10.74
C ALA A 135 8.21 -8.26 -11.02
N LEU A 136 8.13 -7.21 -10.19
CA LEU A 136 7.21 -6.09 -10.41
C LEU A 136 7.55 -5.31 -11.69
N ALA A 137 8.82 -5.05 -11.94
CA ALA A 137 9.28 -4.42 -13.18
C ALA A 137 8.91 -5.25 -14.42
N ALA A 138 8.99 -6.58 -14.34
CA ALA A 138 8.63 -7.49 -15.43
C ALA A 138 7.12 -7.56 -15.69
N ARG A 139 6.28 -7.34 -14.68
CA ARG A 139 4.80 -7.27 -14.86
C ARG A 139 4.37 -6.01 -15.61
N GLY A 140 5.16 -4.95 -15.59
CA GLY A 140 4.91 -3.72 -16.32
C GLY A 140 3.53 -3.13 -16.05
N LEU A 141 2.77 -2.79 -17.11
CA LEU A 141 1.44 -2.19 -17.00
C LEU A 141 0.35 -3.16 -16.47
N ALA A 142 0.63 -4.45 -16.33
CA ALA A 142 -0.29 -5.44 -15.76
C ALA A 142 -0.33 -5.41 -14.21
N LEU A 143 -0.18 -4.21 -13.61
CA LEU A 143 -0.12 -4.03 -12.15
C LEU A 143 -1.49 -4.03 -11.46
N ASN A 144 -2.62 -4.07 -12.19
CA ASN A 144 -3.97 -4.07 -11.59
C ASN A 144 -4.34 -5.36 -10.86
N ASP A 145 -3.34 -6.15 -10.47
CA ASP A 145 -3.50 -7.42 -9.80
C ASP A 145 -3.26 -7.26 -8.29
N PRO A 146 -4.16 -7.76 -7.42
CA PRO A 146 -3.95 -7.82 -5.98
C PRO A 146 -2.63 -8.47 -5.56
N GLN A 147 -2.06 -9.36 -6.39
CA GLN A 147 -0.77 -10.00 -6.15
C GLN A 147 0.37 -8.97 -6.02
N THR A 148 0.31 -7.86 -6.74
CA THR A 148 1.29 -6.77 -6.60
C THR A 148 1.27 -6.16 -5.20
N ALA A 149 0.09 -5.93 -4.64
CA ALA A 149 -0.06 -5.45 -3.26
C ALA A 149 0.40 -6.50 -2.24
N ILE A 150 0.10 -7.79 -2.47
CA ILE A 150 0.54 -8.91 -1.62
C ILE A 150 2.06 -8.96 -1.56
N ASP A 151 2.74 -8.91 -2.71
CA ASP A 151 4.19 -8.97 -2.81
C ASP A 151 4.84 -7.79 -2.06
N PHE A 152 4.28 -6.58 -2.23
CA PHE A 152 4.73 -5.39 -1.51
C PHE A 152 4.58 -5.53 0.00
N LEU A 153 3.37 -5.83 0.46
CA LEU A 153 3.06 -5.91 1.89
C LEU A 153 3.85 -7.03 2.57
N THR A 154 4.07 -8.15 1.86
CA THR A 154 4.89 -9.26 2.35
C THR A 154 6.35 -8.82 2.55
N LEU A 155 6.94 -8.10 1.58
CA LEU A 155 8.30 -7.60 1.72
C LEU A 155 8.43 -6.57 2.84
N THR A 156 7.48 -5.63 2.91
CA THR A 156 7.48 -4.60 3.96
C THR A 156 7.33 -5.23 5.35
N LEU A 157 6.42 -6.21 5.50
CA LEU A 157 6.24 -6.95 6.76
C LEU A 157 7.49 -7.69 7.21
N LYS A 158 8.26 -8.27 6.27
CA LYS A 158 9.55 -8.93 6.59
C LYS A 158 10.61 -7.96 7.10
N ARG A 159 10.57 -6.72 6.66
CA ARG A 159 11.52 -5.66 7.05
C ARG A 159 11.15 -4.96 8.34
N SER A 160 9.87 -4.89 8.64
CA SER A 160 9.35 -4.20 9.83
C SER A 160 9.69 -4.99 11.10
N THR A 161 10.19 -4.28 12.11
CA THR A 161 10.47 -4.80 13.46
C THR A 161 9.50 -4.25 14.51
N ASP A 162 8.76 -3.18 14.18
CA ASP A 162 7.79 -2.57 15.10
C ASP A 162 6.50 -3.40 15.19
N PRO A 163 6.06 -3.81 16.40
CA PRO A 163 4.88 -4.65 16.56
C PRO A 163 3.58 -3.99 16.06
N SER A 164 3.43 -2.67 16.20
CA SER A 164 2.23 -1.95 15.79
C SER A 164 2.15 -1.84 14.27
N GLU A 165 3.29 -1.52 13.64
CA GLU A 165 3.41 -1.51 12.18
C GLU A 165 3.16 -2.90 11.59
N ARG A 166 3.77 -3.94 12.17
CA ARG A 166 3.55 -5.33 11.74
C ARG A 166 2.08 -5.73 11.79
N LYS A 167 1.36 -5.34 12.84
CA LYS A 167 -0.08 -5.59 12.95
C LYS A 167 -0.84 -4.91 11.81
N ALA A 168 -0.62 -3.63 11.58
CA ALA A 168 -1.27 -2.88 10.50
C ALA A 168 -0.96 -3.46 9.10
N LEU A 169 0.31 -3.82 8.84
CA LEU A 169 0.72 -4.45 7.59
C LEU A 169 0.07 -5.83 7.40
N THR A 170 -0.07 -6.61 8.48
CA THR A 170 -0.73 -7.91 8.44
C THR A 170 -2.21 -7.78 8.07
N GLU A 171 -2.92 -6.83 8.66
CA GLU A 171 -4.33 -6.56 8.34
C GLU A 171 -4.50 -6.15 6.86
N ARG A 172 -3.61 -5.31 6.34
CA ARG A 172 -3.61 -4.91 4.92
C ARG A 172 -3.26 -6.07 3.98
N LEU A 173 -2.31 -6.91 4.38
CA LEU A 173 -1.95 -8.13 3.62
C LEU A 173 -3.13 -9.10 3.55
N GLN A 174 -3.81 -9.35 4.66
CA GLN A 174 -5.01 -10.17 4.69
C GLN A 174 -6.09 -9.62 3.76
N GLN A 175 -6.30 -8.30 3.76
CA GLN A 175 -7.26 -7.68 2.85
C GLN A 175 -6.87 -7.85 1.37
N ALA A 176 -5.59 -7.71 1.02
CA ALA A 176 -5.12 -7.90 -0.35
C ALA A 176 -5.25 -9.38 -0.81
N ILE A 177 -4.97 -10.34 0.07
CA ILE A 177 -5.19 -11.77 -0.19
C ILE A 177 -6.67 -12.05 -0.41
N PHE A 178 -7.54 -11.47 0.41
CA PHE A 178 -9.00 -11.61 0.29
C PHE A 178 -9.50 -11.10 -1.07
N GLU A 179 -9.03 -9.94 -1.55
CA GLU A 179 -9.38 -9.42 -2.88
C GLU A 179 -8.92 -10.34 -4.01
N ARG A 180 -7.72 -10.89 -3.92
CA ARG A 180 -7.22 -11.88 -4.90
C ARG A 180 -8.09 -13.12 -4.92
N ASP A 181 -8.42 -13.65 -3.76
CA ASP A 181 -9.21 -14.86 -3.62
C ASP A 181 -10.62 -14.69 -4.18
N ILE A 182 -11.25 -13.54 -3.88
CA ILE A 182 -12.55 -13.19 -4.47
C ILE A 182 -12.45 -13.15 -6.00
N GLY A 183 -11.46 -12.44 -6.54
CA GLY A 183 -11.27 -12.36 -8.00
C GLY A 183 -11.09 -13.73 -8.64
N THR A 184 -10.35 -14.63 -7.99
CA THR A 184 -10.15 -16.00 -8.46
C THR A 184 -11.46 -16.80 -8.47
N ILE A 185 -12.27 -16.71 -7.40
CA ILE A 185 -13.56 -17.41 -7.31
C ILE A 185 -14.56 -16.82 -8.29
N GLU A 186 -14.68 -15.50 -8.41
CA GLU A 186 -15.60 -14.83 -9.34
C GLU A 186 -15.27 -15.16 -10.80
N ALA A 187 -13.99 -15.24 -11.17
CA ALA A 187 -13.56 -15.67 -12.50
C ALA A 187 -13.98 -17.14 -12.78
N ALA A 188 -13.79 -18.04 -11.82
CA ALA A 188 -14.20 -19.43 -11.93
C ALA A 188 -15.73 -19.56 -12.03
N LEU A 189 -16.49 -18.79 -11.25
CA LEU A 189 -17.96 -18.74 -11.33
C LEU A 189 -18.45 -18.29 -12.71
N THR A 190 -17.76 -17.28 -13.29
CA THR A 190 -18.10 -16.78 -14.63
C THR A 190 -17.90 -17.87 -15.69
N VAL A 191 -16.75 -18.56 -15.65
CA VAL A 191 -16.45 -19.68 -16.57
C VAL A 191 -17.46 -20.81 -16.36
N TYR A 192 -17.76 -21.19 -15.13
CA TYR A 192 -18.72 -22.25 -14.82
C TYR A 192 -20.11 -21.95 -15.41
N ARG A 193 -20.63 -20.73 -15.17
CA ARG A 193 -21.95 -20.30 -15.69
C ARG A 193 -22.00 -20.32 -17.22
N THR A 194 -20.93 -19.88 -17.89
CA THR A 194 -20.88 -19.90 -19.36
C THR A 194 -20.81 -21.31 -19.94
N THR A 195 -20.19 -22.25 -19.23
CA THR A 195 -20.03 -23.64 -19.69
C THR A 195 -21.24 -24.52 -19.39
N HIS A 196 -21.85 -24.36 -18.20
CA HIS A 196 -22.92 -25.24 -17.71
C HIS A 196 -24.32 -24.62 -17.81
N GLY A 197 -24.43 -23.32 -18.09
CA GLY A 197 -25.71 -22.61 -18.20
C GLY A 197 -26.40 -22.30 -16.85
N ASN A 198 -25.96 -22.94 -15.76
CA ASN A 198 -26.51 -22.77 -14.41
C ASN A 198 -25.38 -22.47 -13.42
N PRO A 199 -25.64 -21.76 -12.30
CA PRO A 199 -24.65 -21.56 -11.25
C PRO A 199 -24.31 -22.87 -10.53
N PRO A 200 -23.09 -23.02 -9.96
CA PRO A 200 -22.75 -24.16 -9.12
C PRO A 200 -23.51 -24.12 -7.80
N ARG A 201 -23.79 -25.31 -7.24
CA ARG A 201 -24.52 -25.44 -5.95
C ARG A 201 -23.62 -25.22 -4.74
N SER A 202 -22.32 -25.44 -4.90
CA SER A 202 -21.34 -25.26 -3.84
C SER A 202 -19.96 -24.91 -4.39
N LEU A 203 -19.08 -24.43 -3.49
CA LEU A 203 -17.69 -24.11 -3.84
C LEU A 203 -16.89 -25.38 -4.21
N GLU A 204 -17.24 -26.53 -3.62
CA GLU A 204 -16.63 -27.83 -3.95
C GLU A 204 -16.96 -28.25 -5.39
N GLU A 205 -18.23 -28.09 -5.79
CA GLU A 205 -18.65 -28.35 -7.18
C GLU A 205 -17.90 -27.46 -8.17
N LEU A 206 -17.78 -26.17 -7.85
CA LEU A 206 -16.99 -25.22 -8.63
C LEU A 206 -15.52 -25.65 -8.72
N ALA A 207 -14.92 -26.05 -7.59
CA ALA A 207 -13.52 -26.47 -7.53
C ALA A 207 -13.22 -27.70 -8.38
N LEU A 208 -14.17 -28.64 -8.51
CA LEU A 208 -14.02 -29.82 -9.37
C LEU A 208 -14.04 -29.47 -10.86
N SER A 209 -14.63 -28.34 -11.23
CA SER A 209 -14.74 -27.91 -12.63
C SER A 209 -13.55 -27.03 -13.10
N THR A 210 -12.65 -26.65 -12.20
CA THR A 210 -11.52 -25.76 -12.52
C THR A 210 -10.19 -26.51 -12.44
N ALA A 211 -9.25 -26.17 -13.34
CA ALA A 211 -7.88 -26.65 -13.26
C ALA A 211 -7.06 -25.90 -12.18
N THR A 212 -7.49 -24.70 -11.78
CA THR A 212 -6.82 -23.89 -10.78
C THR A 212 -7.41 -24.17 -9.40
N PRO A 213 -6.60 -24.50 -8.39
CA PRO A 213 -7.09 -24.70 -7.04
C PRO A 213 -7.76 -23.42 -6.51
N LEU A 214 -9.00 -23.57 -6.00
CA LEU A 214 -9.72 -22.46 -5.38
C LEU A 214 -9.38 -22.35 -3.89
N PRO A 215 -9.30 -21.12 -3.36
CA PRO A 215 -9.14 -20.90 -1.91
C PRO A 215 -10.38 -21.40 -1.17
N LYS A 216 -10.17 -22.18 -0.10
CA LYS A 216 -11.26 -22.71 0.73
C LYS A 216 -11.68 -21.76 1.82
N ASN A 217 -10.71 -21.11 2.46
CA ASN A 217 -10.93 -20.20 3.58
C ASN A 217 -10.36 -18.82 3.25
N ASN A 218 -11.01 -17.80 3.77
CA ASN A 218 -10.49 -16.44 3.71
C ASN A 218 -9.27 -16.27 4.63
N PRO A 219 -8.52 -15.15 4.55
CA PRO A 219 -7.32 -14.91 5.36
C PRO A 219 -7.55 -14.85 6.88
N TRP A 220 -8.78 -14.80 7.33
CA TRP A 220 -9.15 -14.84 8.75
C TRP A 220 -9.60 -16.23 9.21
N GLY A 221 -9.57 -17.24 8.33
CA GLY A 221 -9.87 -18.64 8.63
C GLY A 221 -11.33 -19.06 8.42
N GLU A 222 -12.20 -18.15 7.95
CA GLU A 222 -13.59 -18.46 7.67
C GLU A 222 -13.76 -19.08 6.27
N PRO A 223 -14.62 -20.09 6.07
CA PRO A 223 -14.83 -20.70 4.76
C PRO A 223 -15.53 -19.73 3.80
N TYR A 224 -15.10 -19.73 2.55
CA TYR A 224 -15.87 -19.08 1.48
C TYR A 224 -17.15 -19.84 1.21
N GLN A 225 -18.26 -19.13 0.98
CA GLN A 225 -19.58 -19.71 0.75
C GLN A 225 -20.25 -19.05 -0.46
N LEU A 226 -21.07 -19.82 -1.16
CA LEU A 226 -21.99 -19.30 -2.17
C LEU A 226 -23.35 -19.02 -1.52
N ASP A 227 -24.04 -18.02 -2.05
CA ASP A 227 -25.45 -17.76 -1.70
C ASP A 227 -26.41 -18.67 -2.50
N SER A 228 -27.72 -18.52 -2.29
CA SER A 228 -28.74 -19.27 -2.98
C SER A 228 -28.81 -19.05 -4.50
N GLU A 229 -28.18 -17.97 -4.98
CA GLU A 229 -28.10 -17.61 -6.39
C GLU A 229 -26.77 -18.10 -7.02
N GLY A 230 -25.95 -18.81 -6.24
CA GLY A 230 -24.62 -19.29 -6.66
C GLY A 230 -23.60 -18.17 -6.86
N SER A 231 -23.77 -17.06 -6.14
CA SER A 231 -22.80 -15.97 -6.11
C SER A 231 -21.97 -16.03 -4.82
N LEU A 232 -20.76 -15.48 -4.84
CA LEU A 232 -19.89 -15.49 -3.66
C LEU A 232 -20.46 -14.59 -2.56
N ARG A 233 -20.70 -15.17 -1.38
CA ARG A 233 -21.13 -14.43 -0.20
C ARG A 233 -19.95 -13.67 0.43
N ILE A 234 -20.03 -12.34 0.40
CA ILE A 234 -19.05 -11.48 1.05
C ILE A 234 -19.62 -11.01 2.39
N PRO A 235 -18.92 -11.26 3.53
CA PRO A 235 -19.35 -10.78 4.82
C PRO A 235 -19.47 -9.25 4.85
N PRO A 236 -20.54 -8.66 5.41
CA PRO A 236 -20.80 -7.22 5.36
C PRO A 236 -19.73 -6.38 6.09
N GLU A 237 -19.03 -6.97 7.06
CA GLU A 237 -17.90 -6.36 7.77
C GLU A 237 -16.63 -6.29 6.92
N ARG A 238 -16.58 -7.00 5.79
CA ARG A 238 -15.42 -7.05 4.87
C ARG A 238 -15.68 -6.21 3.64
N LYS A 239 -15.27 -4.94 3.69
CA LYS A 239 -15.41 -4.05 2.53
C LYS A 239 -14.37 -4.40 1.47
N ARG A 240 -14.82 -4.47 0.22
CA ARG A 240 -13.93 -4.64 -0.93
C ARG A 240 -13.15 -3.36 -1.22
N LEU A 241 -11.89 -3.49 -1.67
CA LEU A 241 -11.04 -2.35 -2.04
C LEU A 241 -11.35 -1.92 -3.49
N LYS A 242 -11.94 -0.74 -3.66
CA LYS A 242 -12.36 -0.19 -4.98
C LYS A 242 -11.26 -0.18 -6.05
N GLN A 243 -10.02 -0.09 -5.67
CA GLN A 243 -8.88 -0.03 -6.60
C GLN A 243 -8.67 -1.30 -7.43
N PHE A 244 -9.16 -2.45 -6.99
CA PHE A 244 -9.04 -3.71 -7.70
C PHE A 244 -10.26 -4.05 -8.58
N TYR A 245 -11.33 -3.26 -8.54
CA TYR A 245 -12.56 -3.54 -9.31
C TYR A 245 -12.52 -3.14 -10.80
N ARG A 246 -11.57 -2.30 -11.22
CA ARG A 246 -11.64 -1.70 -12.57
C ARG A 246 -11.16 -2.58 -13.71
N ALA A 247 -10.78 -3.82 -13.45
CA ALA A 247 -10.21 -4.71 -14.47
C ALA A 247 -11.19 -5.69 -15.13
N GLY A 248 -12.53 -5.54 -15.02
CA GLY A 248 -13.38 -6.43 -15.80
C GLY A 248 -14.83 -6.64 -15.38
N GLY A 249 -15.48 -5.68 -14.80
CA GLY A 249 -16.90 -5.81 -14.53
C GLY A 249 -17.57 -4.45 -14.34
N THR A 250 -18.51 -4.10 -15.20
CA THR A 250 -19.45 -3.03 -14.95
C THR A 250 -20.18 -3.32 -13.63
N PRO A 251 -20.16 -2.41 -12.64
CA PRO A 251 -21.03 -2.53 -11.49
C PRO A 251 -22.47 -2.36 -11.99
N SER A 252 -23.35 -3.30 -11.71
CA SER A 252 -24.77 -3.04 -11.74
C SER A 252 -25.04 -1.92 -10.73
N ASP A 253 -25.43 -0.75 -11.23
CA ASP A 253 -25.93 0.37 -10.44
C ASP A 253 -27.10 -0.07 -9.59
N GLY A 254 -26.80 -0.42 -8.34
CA GLY A 254 -27.80 -0.47 -7.29
C GLY A 254 -28.11 0.96 -6.84
N THR A 255 -28.85 1.69 -7.66
CA THR A 255 -29.61 2.85 -7.20
C THR A 255 -30.64 2.39 -6.22
N SER A 256 -30.47 2.72 -4.97
CA SER A 256 -31.59 2.84 -4.04
C SER A 256 -31.55 4.22 -3.42
N SER A 257 -32.41 5.06 -3.94
CA SER A 257 -33.02 6.22 -3.32
C SER A 257 -33.48 5.88 -1.89
N ASN A 258 -33.10 6.64 -0.96
CA ASN A 258 -33.80 7.44 0.05
C ASN A 258 -32.85 7.84 1.15
#